data_ca57b8f186f2cfc8ce194c50262c807b
#
_entry.id   ca57b8f186f2cfc8ce194c50262c807b
#
_cell.length_a   1.000
_cell.length_b   1.000
_cell.length_c   1.000
_cell.angle_alpha   90.00
_cell.angle_beta   90.00
_cell.angle_gamma   90.00
#
_symmetry.space_group_name_H-M   'P 1'
#
loop_
_entity.id
_entity.type
_entity.pdbx_description
1 polymer ?
#
loop_
_entity_poly.entity_id
_entity_poly.type
_entity_poly.pdbx_seq_one_letter_code
_entity_poly.pdbx_strand_id
1 'polypeptide(L)'
;MTKAINPILRRCALALALVCAGGVQAQTLAYLGQQIVPTGHLFSGTTVGGLSGIDRKANGNYLAISDDRSSFNPARFYELTLDLNQFVRSATPGFAGVDFVGVTTMLKPDGTPFGTNTVDPEALRIHPTTGNLLWTNEGQRGGAGVPALQNPTVREMTSTGTYTRDFAVPARYNPAGTGAADPGIRNNLAFESLTVSTDGLTLYTATENALVQDGPAATVVNGSPSRILSFNLSTGAAGAEFVYPVEPAAFAPNPAGGFVTNGLVELLAFGDRQFIAVERSFSAGAATPGTGPSGFPTSNTIRLYRVDARGATDVSGVDSLVGAAYTPVSKTLLLNLSDLKNDDGSFLALDNIEGISWGPLFDGKQTLVLVSDNNFGAFQFTQFVALQLTSPIPEPASWSLLLGGLALVLGHRATVHRLRSPYP
;
A
#
# COMPACT_ATOMS: atom_id res chain seq x y z
N MET A 1 35.17 -17.66 49.58
CA MET A 1 34.72 -16.28 49.91
C MET A 1 33.76 -15.80 48.83
N THR A 2 32.48 -16.04 49.01
CA THR A 2 31.41 -15.63 48.12
C THR A 2 30.96 -14.21 48.48
N LYS A 3 31.27 -13.23 47.62
CA LYS A 3 30.79 -11.85 47.81
C LYS A 3 29.28 -11.78 47.55
N ALA A 4 28.52 -11.45 48.59
CA ALA A 4 27.10 -11.20 48.51
C ALA A 4 26.85 -9.94 47.68
N ILE A 5 26.06 -10.07 46.61
CA ILE A 5 25.63 -8.94 45.75
C ILE A 5 24.56 -8.16 46.52
N ASN A 6 24.74 -6.84 46.60
CA ASN A 6 23.92 -5.89 47.32
C ASN A 6 22.43 -5.98 46.91
N PRO A 7 21.47 -6.16 47.84
CA PRO A 7 20.06 -6.36 47.56
C PRO A 7 19.39 -5.16 46.84
N ILE A 8 20.00 -3.98 46.93
CA ILE A 8 19.52 -2.77 46.22
C ILE A 8 19.71 -2.89 44.68
N LEU A 9 20.84 -3.49 44.24
CA LEU A 9 21.12 -3.77 42.83
C LEU A 9 20.17 -4.83 42.24
N ARG A 10 19.73 -5.81 43.02
CA ARG A 10 18.74 -6.80 42.57
C ARG A 10 17.34 -6.19 42.40
N ARG A 11 16.95 -5.24 43.25
CA ARG A 11 15.63 -4.56 43.12
C ARG A 11 15.59 -3.61 41.96
N CYS A 12 16.68 -2.90 41.62
CA CYS A 12 16.77 -2.06 40.43
C CYS A 12 16.81 -2.88 39.13
N ALA A 13 17.48 -4.04 39.12
CA ALA A 13 17.48 -4.91 37.92
C ALA A 13 16.11 -5.56 37.67
N LEU A 14 15.37 -5.91 38.75
CA LEU A 14 14.00 -6.45 38.60
C LEU A 14 12.97 -5.37 38.15
N ALA A 15 13.14 -4.12 38.65
CA ALA A 15 12.28 -3.00 38.22
C ALA A 15 12.55 -2.61 36.74
N LEU A 16 13.79 -2.70 36.25
CA LEU A 16 14.13 -2.44 34.86
C LEU A 16 13.60 -3.52 33.90
N ALA A 17 13.54 -4.78 34.35
CA ALA A 17 13.00 -5.90 33.58
C ALA A 17 11.47 -5.86 33.47
N LEU A 18 10.75 -5.25 34.41
CA LEU A 18 9.28 -5.10 34.36
C LEU A 18 8.82 -3.94 33.45
N VAL A 19 9.67 -2.95 33.19
CA VAL A 19 9.34 -1.82 32.31
C VAL A 19 9.48 -2.18 30.82
N CYS A 20 10.21 -3.26 30.49
CA CYS A 20 10.35 -3.72 29.09
C CYS A 20 9.25 -4.68 28.61
N ALA A 21 8.31 -5.07 29.47
CA ALA A 21 7.12 -5.81 29.08
C ALA A 21 5.95 -4.87 28.75
N GLY A 22 6.24 -3.79 28.05
CA GLY A 22 5.21 -3.03 27.32
C GLY A 22 4.63 -3.97 26.28
N GLY A 23 3.45 -4.56 26.58
CA GLY A 23 2.74 -5.42 25.66
C GLY A 23 2.65 -4.73 24.31
N VAL A 24 3.12 -5.36 23.26
CA VAL A 24 2.82 -4.96 21.88
C VAL A 24 1.31 -5.09 21.76
N GLN A 25 0.60 -3.97 21.98
CA GLN A 25 -0.83 -3.92 21.76
C GLN A 25 -1.01 -4.11 20.27
N ALA A 26 -1.62 -5.23 19.87
CA ALA A 26 -1.91 -5.49 18.48
C ALA A 26 -2.76 -4.32 17.95
N GLN A 27 -2.31 -3.73 16.85
CA GLN A 27 -3.12 -2.73 16.15
C GLN A 27 -4.38 -3.40 15.66
N THR A 28 -5.51 -2.80 15.97
CA THR A 28 -6.79 -3.26 15.47
C THR A 28 -7.42 -2.15 14.65
N LEU A 29 -8.02 -2.53 13.52
CA LEU A 29 -8.75 -1.66 12.63
C LEU A 29 -10.24 -1.94 12.82
N ALA A 30 -11.03 -0.90 13.03
CA ALA A 30 -12.49 -0.97 13.11
C ALA A 30 -13.11 -0.48 11.79
N TYR A 31 -14.09 -1.21 11.29
CA TYR A 31 -14.87 -0.81 10.13
C TYR A 31 -15.81 0.34 10.49
N LEU A 32 -15.68 1.49 9.82
CA LEU A 32 -16.55 2.65 9.98
C LEU A 32 -17.76 2.58 9.06
N GLY A 33 -17.53 2.16 7.80
CA GLY A 33 -18.57 2.08 6.79
C GLY A 33 -17.99 2.11 5.38
N GLN A 34 -18.89 2.12 4.42
CA GLN A 34 -18.57 2.17 3.00
C GLN A 34 -19.50 3.11 2.24
N GLN A 35 -19.09 3.44 1.01
CA GLN A 35 -19.93 4.04 -0.02
C GLN A 35 -19.62 3.38 -1.37
N ILE A 36 -20.62 3.30 -2.25
CA ILE A 36 -20.51 2.68 -3.58
C ILE A 36 -20.97 3.67 -4.63
N VAL A 37 -20.05 4.12 -5.47
CA VAL A 37 -20.37 4.94 -6.65
C VAL A 37 -20.93 4.02 -7.73
N PRO A 38 -22.10 4.32 -8.32
CA PRO A 38 -22.70 3.49 -9.35
C PRO A 38 -21.78 3.31 -10.56
N THR A 39 -21.67 2.09 -11.06
CA THR A 39 -20.93 1.81 -12.30
C THR A 39 -21.52 2.61 -13.45
N GLY A 40 -20.64 3.25 -14.23
CA GLY A 40 -21.05 4.17 -15.31
C GLY A 40 -21.39 5.59 -14.85
N HIS A 41 -21.15 5.93 -13.57
CA HIS A 41 -21.27 7.31 -13.09
C HIS A 41 -20.43 8.26 -13.93
N LEU A 42 -21.03 9.37 -14.39
CA LEU A 42 -20.37 10.37 -15.22
C LEU A 42 -20.00 11.60 -14.40
N PHE A 43 -18.77 12.06 -14.56
CA PHE A 43 -18.31 13.34 -14.02
C PHE A 43 -17.54 14.12 -15.10
N SER A 44 -17.99 15.35 -15.39
CA SER A 44 -17.38 16.25 -16.39
C SER A 44 -17.12 15.58 -17.75
N GLY A 45 -18.03 14.72 -18.20
CA GLY A 45 -17.94 14.03 -19.50
C GLY A 45 -17.03 12.79 -19.49
N THR A 46 -16.49 12.39 -18.34
CA THR A 46 -15.71 11.16 -18.18
C THR A 46 -16.47 10.13 -17.35
N THR A 47 -16.25 8.84 -17.63
CA THR A 47 -16.76 7.74 -16.80
C THR A 47 -15.87 7.59 -15.58
N VAL A 48 -16.46 7.66 -14.37
CA VAL A 48 -15.76 7.38 -13.13
C VAL A 48 -15.61 5.87 -12.98
N GLY A 49 -14.37 5.42 -12.80
CA GLY A 49 -14.02 4.01 -12.64
C GLY A 49 -12.53 3.83 -12.74
N GLY A 50 -12.07 2.58 -12.56
CA GLY A 50 -10.66 2.29 -12.60
C GLY A 50 -9.86 2.98 -11.49
N LEU A 51 -10.44 3.20 -10.29
CA LEU A 51 -9.74 3.96 -9.24
C LEU A 51 -8.77 3.06 -8.51
N SER A 52 -7.56 2.95 -9.04
CA SER A 52 -6.50 2.08 -8.57
C SER A 52 -5.66 2.69 -7.44
N GLY A 53 -5.41 3.99 -7.44
CA GLY A 53 -4.64 4.69 -6.41
C GLY A 53 -5.36 5.91 -5.84
N ILE A 54 -5.16 6.20 -4.55
CA ILE A 54 -5.75 7.35 -3.85
C ILE A 54 -4.77 7.98 -2.88
N ASP A 55 -4.75 9.33 -2.81
CA ASP A 55 -4.01 10.05 -1.78
C ASP A 55 -4.74 11.32 -1.31
N ARG A 56 -4.46 11.75 -0.08
CA ARG A 56 -5.15 12.87 0.56
C ARG A 56 -4.32 14.15 0.54
N LYS A 57 -4.91 15.22 -0.01
CA LYS A 57 -4.34 16.57 -0.03
C LYS A 57 -4.36 17.22 1.36
N ALA A 58 -3.48 18.20 1.58
CA ALA A 58 -3.44 18.99 2.82
C ALA A 58 -4.74 19.76 3.08
N ASN A 59 -5.50 20.11 2.03
CA ASN A 59 -6.81 20.78 2.17
C ASN A 59 -7.95 19.82 2.55
N GLY A 60 -7.69 18.53 2.63
CA GLY A 60 -8.65 17.48 2.98
C GLY A 60 -9.28 16.76 1.80
N ASN A 61 -9.20 17.28 0.58
CA ASN A 61 -9.64 16.59 -0.63
C ASN A 61 -8.73 15.39 -0.92
N TYR A 62 -9.21 14.49 -1.78
CA TYR A 62 -8.44 13.35 -2.25
C TYR A 62 -8.19 13.47 -3.74
N LEU A 63 -7.10 12.85 -4.18
CA LEU A 63 -6.84 12.59 -5.58
C LEU A 63 -6.89 11.09 -5.80
N ALA A 64 -7.61 10.64 -6.83
CA ALA A 64 -7.68 9.23 -7.21
C ALA A 64 -7.32 9.08 -8.69
N ILE A 65 -6.34 8.24 -9.01
CA ILE A 65 -5.92 7.94 -10.37
C ILE A 65 -6.80 6.83 -10.94
N SER A 66 -7.07 6.92 -12.25
CA SER A 66 -7.80 5.89 -12.98
C SER A 66 -6.84 5.07 -13.84
N ASP A 67 -6.92 3.75 -13.76
CA ASP A 67 -6.17 2.77 -14.57
C ASP A 67 -6.65 2.68 -16.03
N ASP A 68 -7.62 3.53 -16.40
CA ASP A 68 -8.09 3.60 -17.79
C ASP A 68 -6.93 3.85 -18.75
N ARG A 69 -6.55 2.84 -19.48
CA ARG A 69 -5.49 2.88 -20.50
C ARG A 69 -5.79 3.82 -21.66
N SER A 70 -6.48 4.93 -21.41
CA SER A 70 -7.09 5.82 -22.42
C SER A 70 -8.06 5.09 -23.35
N SER A 71 -8.74 4.06 -22.85
CA SER A 71 -9.66 3.22 -23.63
C SER A 71 -11.08 3.77 -23.60
N PHE A 72 -11.55 4.25 -22.47
CA PHE A 72 -12.85 4.90 -22.30
C PHE A 72 -12.74 6.42 -22.41
N ASN A 73 -11.78 6.99 -21.66
CA ASN A 73 -11.48 8.41 -21.67
C ASN A 73 -9.95 8.59 -21.57
N PRO A 74 -9.38 9.77 -21.89
CA PRO A 74 -7.96 10.01 -21.69
C PRO A 74 -7.49 9.64 -20.27
N ALA A 75 -6.28 9.09 -20.14
CA ALA A 75 -5.66 8.80 -18.84
C ALA A 75 -5.75 10.01 -17.93
N ARG A 76 -6.24 9.83 -16.69
CA ARG A 76 -6.70 10.93 -15.83
C ARG A 76 -6.61 10.58 -14.36
N PHE A 77 -6.72 11.60 -13.55
CA PHE A 77 -7.03 11.47 -12.13
C PHE A 77 -8.20 12.39 -11.77
N TYR A 78 -8.90 12.02 -10.72
CA TYR A 78 -10.02 12.79 -10.17
C TYR A 78 -9.60 13.48 -8.87
N GLU A 79 -10.18 14.66 -8.61
CA GLU A 79 -10.22 15.25 -7.28
C GLU A 79 -11.62 15.03 -6.70
N LEU A 80 -11.67 14.60 -5.42
CA LEU A 80 -12.92 14.30 -4.75
C LEU A 80 -12.86 14.68 -3.25
N THR A 81 -14.02 14.84 -2.63
CA THR A 81 -14.17 14.97 -1.17
C THR A 81 -14.82 13.72 -0.61
N LEU A 82 -14.45 13.37 0.63
CA LEU A 82 -15.05 12.27 1.38
C LEU A 82 -15.50 12.77 2.75
N ASP A 83 -16.80 12.66 3.02
CA ASP A 83 -17.38 12.90 4.35
C ASP A 83 -17.63 11.56 5.04
N LEU A 84 -16.72 11.15 5.92
CA LEU A 84 -16.82 9.86 6.62
C LEU A 84 -18.03 9.77 7.56
N ASN A 85 -18.70 10.87 7.91
CA ASN A 85 -19.94 10.84 8.68
C ASN A 85 -21.11 10.26 7.86
N GLN A 86 -21.01 10.23 6.53
CA GLN A 86 -22.01 9.68 5.64
C GLN A 86 -21.75 8.19 5.31
N PHE A 87 -20.57 7.66 5.71
CA PHE A 87 -20.25 6.26 5.46
C PHE A 87 -21.09 5.36 6.38
N VAL A 88 -21.67 4.32 5.80
CA VAL A 88 -22.60 3.43 6.51
C VAL A 88 -22.18 1.96 6.39
N ARG A 89 -22.43 1.19 7.43
CA ARG A 89 -22.22 -0.26 7.43
C ARG A 89 -23.46 -0.95 6.89
N SER A 90 -23.60 -0.90 5.57
CA SER A 90 -24.76 -1.40 4.83
C SER A 90 -24.32 -2.13 3.56
N ALA A 91 -25.03 -3.16 3.15
CA ALA A 91 -24.83 -3.82 1.85
C ALA A 91 -25.33 -2.95 0.67
N THR A 92 -26.14 -1.92 0.93
CA THR A 92 -26.67 -0.98 -0.06
C THR A 92 -26.43 0.47 0.40
N PRO A 93 -25.16 0.92 0.48
CA PRO A 93 -24.82 2.17 1.18
C PRO A 93 -25.23 3.44 0.39
N GLY A 94 -25.36 3.36 -0.94
CA GLY A 94 -25.40 4.53 -1.80
C GLY A 94 -23.99 5.11 -1.99
N PHE A 95 -23.89 6.44 -2.26
CA PHE A 95 -22.60 7.14 -2.35
C PHE A 95 -22.64 8.55 -1.74
N ALA A 96 -23.49 8.76 -0.74
CA ALA A 96 -23.56 10.02 -0.01
C ALA A 96 -22.22 10.36 0.65
N GLY A 97 -21.77 11.62 0.52
CA GLY A 97 -20.48 12.06 1.03
C GLY A 97 -19.28 11.62 0.18
N VAL A 98 -19.50 11.16 -1.05
CA VAL A 98 -18.46 10.98 -2.08
C VAL A 98 -18.78 11.93 -3.21
N ASP A 99 -18.06 13.05 -3.29
CA ASP A 99 -18.32 14.08 -4.31
C ASP A 99 -17.08 14.31 -5.16
N PHE A 100 -17.19 14.05 -6.45
CA PHE A 100 -16.15 14.38 -7.44
C PHE A 100 -16.21 15.88 -7.73
N VAL A 101 -15.06 16.57 -7.59
CA VAL A 101 -14.97 18.04 -7.72
C VAL A 101 -14.02 18.48 -8.83
N GLY A 102 -13.22 17.56 -9.38
CA GLY A 102 -12.29 17.83 -10.47
C GLY A 102 -11.91 16.58 -11.25
N VAL A 103 -11.53 16.76 -12.51
CA VAL A 103 -10.87 15.74 -13.33
C VAL A 103 -9.75 16.39 -14.13
N THR A 104 -8.60 15.74 -14.20
CA THR A 104 -7.41 16.25 -14.89
C THR A 104 -6.85 15.17 -15.80
N THR A 105 -6.65 15.50 -17.07
CA THR A 105 -5.99 14.63 -18.05
C THR A 105 -4.50 14.60 -17.80
N MET A 106 -3.91 13.40 -17.81
CA MET A 106 -2.46 13.18 -17.71
C MET A 106 -1.82 13.35 -19.07
N LEU A 107 -0.66 14.00 -19.11
CA LEU A 107 0.03 14.34 -20.36
C LEU A 107 1.37 13.61 -20.48
N LYS A 108 1.72 13.22 -21.70
CA LYS A 108 3.02 12.73 -22.09
C LYS A 108 4.09 13.83 -22.00
N PRO A 109 5.40 13.47 -22.10
CA PRO A 109 6.48 14.46 -22.15
C PRO A 109 6.36 15.49 -23.28
N ASP A 110 5.68 15.15 -24.37
CA ASP A 110 5.41 16.07 -25.51
C ASP A 110 4.21 17.01 -25.27
N GLY A 111 3.57 16.93 -24.09
CA GLY A 111 2.41 17.74 -23.72
C GLY A 111 1.08 17.27 -24.31
N THR A 112 1.03 16.13 -24.98
CA THR A 112 -0.20 15.56 -25.54
C THR A 112 -0.76 14.45 -24.65
N PRO A 113 -2.09 14.17 -24.69
CA PRO A 113 -2.67 13.02 -23.97
C PRO A 113 -2.09 11.69 -24.44
N PHE A 114 -2.15 10.70 -23.55
CA PHE A 114 -1.80 9.32 -23.90
C PHE A 114 -2.81 8.75 -24.92
N GLY A 115 -2.29 8.00 -25.90
CA GLY A 115 -3.14 7.24 -26.82
C GLY A 115 -3.71 5.98 -26.13
N THR A 116 -4.72 5.37 -26.75
CA THR A 116 -5.35 4.14 -26.26
C THR A 116 -4.33 3.01 -26.12
N ASN A 117 -4.31 2.36 -24.95
CA ASN A 117 -3.43 1.27 -24.58
C ASN A 117 -1.91 1.61 -24.63
N THR A 118 -1.54 2.90 -24.49
CA THR A 118 -0.13 3.33 -24.45
C THR A 118 0.37 3.66 -23.04
N VAL A 119 -0.48 3.53 -22.06
CA VAL A 119 -0.22 3.78 -20.63
C VAL A 119 -1.13 2.88 -19.81
N ASP A 120 -0.70 2.59 -18.58
CA ASP A 120 -1.41 1.79 -17.60
C ASP A 120 -1.16 2.41 -16.21
N PRO A 121 -1.90 3.45 -15.85
CA PRO A 121 -1.68 4.16 -14.59
C PRO A 121 -2.24 3.35 -13.42
N GLU A 122 -1.47 3.19 -12.31
CA GLU A 122 -1.91 2.43 -11.16
C GLU A 122 -1.92 3.27 -9.88
N ALA A 123 -0.79 3.48 -9.25
CA ALA A 123 -0.74 4.22 -8.00
C ALA A 123 -0.51 5.72 -8.18
N LEU A 124 -0.96 6.50 -7.19
CA LEU A 124 -0.73 7.95 -7.12
C LEU A 124 -0.38 8.38 -5.70
N ARG A 125 0.64 9.26 -5.56
CA ARG A 125 0.95 9.96 -4.30
C ARG A 125 1.26 11.43 -4.57
N ILE A 126 1.01 12.25 -3.57
CA ILE A 126 1.33 13.69 -3.61
C ILE A 126 2.75 13.87 -3.09
N HIS A 127 3.60 14.55 -3.86
CA HIS A 127 4.94 14.89 -3.42
C HIS A 127 4.87 15.88 -2.24
N PRO A 128 5.41 15.55 -1.05
CA PRO A 128 5.15 16.29 0.19
C PRO A 128 5.65 17.74 0.18
N THR A 129 6.65 18.05 -0.65
CA THR A 129 7.28 19.36 -0.70
C THR A 129 6.77 20.22 -1.87
N THR A 130 6.60 19.62 -3.06
CA THR A 130 6.26 20.37 -4.27
C THR A 130 4.76 20.41 -4.56
N GLY A 131 3.98 19.47 -3.99
CA GLY A 131 2.58 19.26 -4.36
C GLY A 131 2.36 18.65 -5.74
N ASN A 132 3.44 18.31 -6.45
CA ASN A 132 3.37 17.50 -7.68
C ASN A 132 2.83 16.11 -7.38
N LEU A 133 2.47 15.39 -8.42
CA LEU A 133 1.93 14.04 -8.31
C LEU A 133 2.96 13.01 -8.78
N LEU A 134 3.17 12.01 -7.96
CA LEU A 134 3.99 10.85 -8.23
C LEU A 134 3.05 9.72 -8.63
N TRP A 135 3.37 8.97 -9.67
CA TRP A 135 2.49 7.91 -10.14
C TRP A 135 3.27 6.78 -10.81
N THR A 136 2.68 5.60 -10.83
CA THR A 136 3.22 4.43 -11.51
C THR A 136 2.49 4.17 -12.81
N ASN A 137 3.23 3.66 -13.79
CA ASN A 137 2.70 3.02 -14.98
C ASN A 137 3.16 1.57 -14.95
N GLU A 138 2.24 0.65 -14.97
CA GLU A 138 2.53 -0.77 -14.85
C GLU A 138 3.43 -1.29 -15.99
N GLY A 139 3.30 -0.69 -17.16
CA GLY A 139 3.93 -1.17 -18.37
C GLY A 139 3.11 -2.26 -19.03
N GLN A 140 3.70 -2.98 -19.99
CA GLN A 140 2.97 -3.98 -20.76
C GLN A 140 3.90 -5.09 -21.26
N ARG A 141 3.40 -6.32 -21.18
CA ARG A 141 4.08 -7.50 -21.74
C ARG A 141 3.10 -8.37 -22.53
N GLY A 142 2.86 -8.01 -23.77
CA GLY A 142 1.83 -8.64 -24.59
C GLY A 142 0.45 -7.99 -24.37
N GLY A 143 -0.63 -8.72 -24.62
CA GLY A 143 -1.99 -8.23 -24.45
C GLY A 143 -2.36 -7.08 -25.42
N ALA A 144 -3.20 -6.17 -24.96
CA ALA A 144 -3.72 -5.04 -25.78
C ALA A 144 -2.80 -3.82 -25.81
N GLY A 145 -1.66 -3.84 -25.11
CA GLY A 145 -0.73 -2.72 -25.05
C GLY A 145 -0.16 -2.32 -26.41
N VAL A 146 0.09 -1.02 -26.59
CA VAL A 146 0.62 -0.45 -27.83
C VAL A 146 1.83 0.44 -27.49
N PRO A 147 3.08 -0.01 -27.75
CA PRO A 147 3.44 -1.35 -28.25
C PRO A 147 3.18 -2.47 -27.23
N ALA A 148 3.23 -3.72 -27.66
CA ALA A 148 3.03 -4.90 -26.79
C ALA A 148 4.10 -5.05 -25.70
N LEU A 149 5.25 -4.42 -25.81
CA LEU A 149 6.27 -4.28 -24.78
C LEU A 149 6.39 -2.81 -24.40
N GLN A 150 6.03 -2.51 -23.13
CA GLN A 150 6.19 -1.19 -22.53
C GLN A 150 6.90 -1.34 -21.19
N ASN A 151 7.92 -0.54 -20.97
CA ASN A 151 8.62 -0.55 -19.69
C ASN A 151 7.72 0.00 -18.58
N PRO A 152 7.76 -0.60 -17.38
CA PRO A 152 7.13 0.00 -16.22
C PRO A 152 7.88 1.30 -15.88
N THR A 153 7.16 2.30 -15.40
CA THR A 153 7.76 3.59 -15.04
C THR A 153 7.19 4.13 -13.74
N VAL A 154 8.02 4.89 -13.03
CA VAL A 154 7.60 5.75 -11.92
C VAL A 154 7.85 7.18 -12.37
N ARG A 155 6.84 8.04 -12.28
CA ARG A 155 6.83 9.37 -12.88
C ARG A 155 6.39 10.44 -11.91
N GLU A 156 6.82 11.67 -12.21
CA GLU A 156 6.31 12.87 -11.57
C GLU A 156 5.62 13.75 -12.61
N MET A 157 4.47 14.31 -12.25
CA MET A 157 3.72 15.29 -13.02
C MET A 157 3.27 16.43 -12.11
N THR A 158 2.95 17.58 -12.68
CA THR A 158 2.32 18.69 -11.94
C THR A 158 0.88 18.31 -11.53
N SER A 159 0.29 19.07 -10.61
CA SER A 159 -1.13 18.94 -10.24
C SER A 159 -2.09 19.22 -11.41
N THR A 160 -1.59 19.73 -12.55
CA THR A 160 -2.35 19.97 -13.78
C THR A 160 -2.10 18.88 -14.84
N GLY A 161 -1.46 17.76 -14.46
CA GLY A 161 -1.24 16.61 -15.34
C GLY A 161 -0.03 16.74 -16.28
N THR A 162 0.74 17.83 -16.22
CA THR A 162 1.91 18.02 -17.09
C THR A 162 3.10 17.19 -16.59
N TYR A 163 3.71 16.40 -17.48
CA TYR A 163 4.90 15.60 -17.18
C TYR A 163 6.05 16.47 -16.61
N THR A 164 6.76 15.96 -15.63
CA THR A 164 7.92 16.60 -15.02
C THR A 164 9.19 15.79 -15.23
N ARG A 165 9.19 14.52 -14.81
CA ARG A 165 10.35 13.61 -14.93
C ARG A 165 9.97 12.15 -14.74
N ASP A 166 10.90 11.27 -15.13
CA ASP A 166 10.91 9.85 -14.77
C ASP A 166 11.88 9.58 -13.62
N PHE A 167 11.59 8.57 -12.80
CA PHE A 167 12.51 7.97 -11.86
C PHE A 167 13.31 6.85 -12.54
N ALA A 168 14.53 6.60 -12.08
CA ALA A 168 15.45 5.65 -12.70
C ALA A 168 15.11 4.19 -12.34
N VAL A 169 14.07 3.63 -12.95
CA VAL A 169 13.72 2.22 -12.78
C VAL A 169 14.86 1.33 -13.32
N PRO A 170 15.37 0.34 -12.53
CA PRO A 170 16.43 -0.54 -12.98
C PRO A 170 16.00 -1.39 -14.19
N ALA A 171 16.91 -1.62 -15.13
CA ALA A 171 16.62 -2.33 -16.39
C ALA A 171 16.08 -3.75 -16.21
N ARG A 172 16.33 -4.40 -15.05
CA ARG A 172 15.82 -5.74 -14.74
C ARG A 172 14.30 -5.84 -14.70
N TYR A 173 13.60 -4.71 -14.53
CA TYR A 173 12.14 -4.64 -14.57
C TYR A 173 11.59 -4.59 -16.00
N ASN A 174 12.38 -4.14 -16.97
CA ASN A 174 11.92 -4.01 -18.35
C ASN A 174 11.64 -5.40 -18.96
N PRO A 175 10.49 -5.59 -19.64
CA PRO A 175 10.17 -6.84 -20.29
C PRO A 175 11.12 -7.07 -21.48
N ALA A 176 11.89 -8.16 -21.46
CA ALA A 176 12.83 -8.49 -22.53
C ALA A 176 12.14 -9.08 -23.77
N GLY A 177 10.90 -9.53 -23.63
CA GLY A 177 10.09 -10.10 -24.70
C GLY A 177 8.71 -10.50 -24.19
N THR A 178 7.89 -11.11 -25.07
CA THR A 178 6.54 -11.58 -24.76
C THR A 178 6.47 -13.05 -24.35
N GLY A 179 7.59 -13.77 -24.44
CA GLY A 179 7.67 -15.19 -24.08
C GLY A 179 7.54 -15.42 -22.57
N ALA A 180 6.94 -16.53 -22.15
CA ALA A 180 6.67 -16.81 -20.73
C ALA A 180 7.92 -16.86 -19.85
N ALA A 181 9.10 -17.17 -20.42
CA ALA A 181 10.38 -17.24 -19.72
C ALA A 181 11.25 -16.00 -19.90
N ASP A 182 10.84 -15.02 -20.72
CA ASP A 182 11.63 -13.81 -20.93
C ASP A 182 11.68 -13.00 -19.62
N PRO A 183 12.83 -12.48 -19.17
CA PRO A 183 12.93 -11.73 -17.93
C PRO A 183 12.21 -10.38 -17.98
N GLY A 184 12.02 -9.77 -16.81
CA GLY A 184 11.31 -8.52 -16.60
C GLY A 184 9.98 -8.70 -15.91
N ILE A 185 9.15 -7.65 -15.95
CA ILE A 185 7.80 -7.66 -15.38
C ILE A 185 6.94 -8.78 -16.00
N ARG A 186 5.92 -9.20 -15.26
CA ARG A 186 4.80 -9.99 -15.79
C ARG A 186 3.74 -9.05 -16.33
N ASN A 187 2.94 -9.51 -17.27
CA ASN A 187 1.82 -8.74 -17.77
C ASN A 187 0.75 -8.61 -16.68
N ASN A 188 0.30 -7.40 -16.40
CA ASN A 188 -0.75 -7.08 -15.41
C ASN A 188 -0.44 -7.63 -14.00
N LEU A 189 0.84 -7.58 -13.59
CA LEU A 189 1.35 -8.01 -12.28
C LEU A 189 2.64 -7.22 -11.93
N ALA A 190 2.76 -5.95 -12.41
CA ALA A 190 3.97 -5.16 -12.26
C ALA A 190 3.82 -4.03 -11.22
N PHE A 191 4.05 -2.76 -11.56
CA PHE A 191 4.03 -1.67 -10.57
C PHE A 191 2.62 -1.21 -10.24
N GLU A 192 2.08 -1.75 -9.15
CA GLU A 192 0.76 -1.41 -8.65
C GLU A 192 0.81 -0.35 -7.54
N SER A 193 1.82 -0.38 -6.68
CA SER A 193 1.85 0.39 -5.44
C SER A 193 2.77 1.60 -5.49
N LEU A 194 2.50 2.61 -4.64
CA LEU A 194 3.37 3.76 -4.45
C LEU A 194 3.21 4.35 -3.05
N THR A 195 4.31 4.70 -2.36
CA THR A 195 4.24 5.42 -1.10
C THR A 195 5.48 6.26 -0.86
N VAL A 196 5.30 7.43 -0.25
CA VAL A 196 6.42 8.28 0.22
C VAL A 196 6.70 7.94 1.67
N SER A 197 7.99 7.82 2.03
CA SER A 197 8.41 7.63 3.42
C SER A 197 7.91 8.76 4.33
N THR A 198 7.76 8.49 5.61
CA THR A 198 7.23 9.48 6.58
C THR A 198 8.15 10.70 6.78
N ASP A 199 9.44 10.59 6.43
CA ASP A 199 10.38 11.72 6.42
C ASP A 199 10.37 12.50 5.10
N GLY A 200 9.61 12.05 4.09
CA GLY A 200 9.50 12.71 2.79
C GLY A 200 10.72 12.59 1.89
N LEU A 201 11.67 11.69 2.16
CA LEU A 201 12.95 11.60 1.42
C LEU A 201 13.01 10.43 0.44
N THR A 202 12.21 9.39 0.65
CA THR A 202 12.24 8.15 -0.12
C THR A 202 10.87 7.85 -0.71
N LEU A 203 10.84 7.48 -1.98
CA LEU A 203 9.66 6.95 -2.66
C LEU A 203 9.81 5.43 -2.76
N TYR A 204 8.76 4.68 -2.50
CA TYR A 204 8.71 3.23 -2.65
C TYR A 204 7.62 2.83 -3.63
N THR A 205 7.91 1.85 -4.48
CA THR A 205 6.93 1.12 -5.30
C THR A 205 7.17 -0.37 -5.13
N ALA A 206 6.25 -1.20 -5.54
CA ALA A 206 6.45 -2.64 -5.59
C ALA A 206 5.79 -3.24 -6.83
N THR A 207 6.31 -4.40 -7.26
CA THR A 207 5.60 -5.22 -8.23
C THR A 207 4.46 -5.97 -7.55
N GLU A 208 3.35 -6.18 -8.23
CA GLU A 208 2.25 -7.00 -7.72
C GLU A 208 2.71 -8.42 -7.43
N ASN A 209 3.50 -8.99 -8.34
CA ASN A 209 4.10 -10.33 -8.22
C ASN A 209 5.60 -10.31 -8.58
N ALA A 210 6.25 -11.44 -8.42
CA ALA A 210 7.65 -11.64 -8.80
C ALA A 210 7.92 -11.28 -10.25
N LEU A 211 9.09 -10.68 -10.53
CA LEU A 211 9.62 -10.66 -11.89
C LEU A 211 9.77 -12.10 -12.40
N VAL A 212 9.75 -12.29 -13.73
CA VAL A 212 9.82 -13.65 -14.30
C VAL A 212 11.07 -14.40 -13.84
N GLN A 213 12.21 -13.71 -13.76
CA GLN A 213 13.48 -14.28 -13.29
C GLN A 213 13.54 -14.51 -11.77
N ASP A 214 12.61 -13.99 -10.99
CA ASP A 214 12.62 -14.07 -9.53
C ASP A 214 11.84 -15.25 -8.97
N GLY A 215 10.91 -15.81 -9.75
CA GLY A 215 10.09 -16.94 -9.32
C GLY A 215 8.70 -16.95 -9.97
N PRO A 216 7.82 -17.83 -9.54
CA PRO A 216 6.46 -17.93 -10.07
C PRO A 216 5.57 -16.76 -9.59
N ALA A 217 4.50 -16.46 -10.33
CA ALA A 217 3.39 -15.70 -9.82
C ALA A 217 2.63 -16.48 -8.75
N ALA A 218 1.89 -15.78 -7.89
CA ALA A 218 1.07 -16.41 -6.86
C ALA A 218 -0.04 -17.27 -7.48
N THR A 219 -0.29 -18.40 -6.82
CA THR A 219 -1.34 -19.37 -7.15
C THR A 219 -2.07 -19.76 -5.87
N VAL A 220 -3.05 -20.66 -5.93
CA VAL A 220 -3.69 -21.23 -4.73
C VAL A 220 -2.74 -22.05 -3.85
N VAL A 221 -1.58 -22.44 -4.36
CA VAL A 221 -0.61 -23.32 -3.66
C VAL A 221 0.64 -22.56 -3.26
N ASN A 222 1.08 -21.62 -4.09
CA ASN A 222 2.35 -20.92 -3.92
C ASN A 222 2.13 -19.42 -3.85
N GLY A 223 2.86 -18.76 -2.96
CA GLY A 223 3.04 -17.31 -2.97
C GLY A 223 4.04 -16.87 -4.04
N SER A 224 4.37 -15.58 -4.04
CA SER A 224 5.27 -14.95 -5.03
C SER A 224 6.24 -13.98 -4.35
N PRO A 225 7.56 -14.01 -4.67
CA PRO A 225 8.52 -13.04 -4.13
C PRO A 225 8.50 -11.74 -4.93
N SER A 226 7.59 -10.83 -4.58
CA SER A 226 7.55 -9.47 -5.13
C SER A 226 8.74 -8.63 -4.65
N ARG A 227 9.11 -7.58 -5.38
CA ARG A 227 10.15 -6.62 -4.98
C ARG A 227 9.53 -5.27 -4.60
N ILE A 228 9.90 -4.76 -3.42
CA ILE A 228 9.71 -3.36 -3.03
C ILE A 228 10.96 -2.61 -3.47
N LEU A 229 10.83 -1.65 -4.37
CA LEU A 229 11.90 -0.82 -4.91
C LEU A 229 11.81 0.58 -4.31
N SER A 230 12.95 1.12 -3.83
CA SER A 230 13.02 2.50 -3.35
C SER A 230 13.69 3.43 -4.34
N PHE A 231 13.36 4.73 -4.22
CA PHE A 231 14.02 5.82 -4.93
C PHE A 231 14.32 6.96 -3.98
N ASN A 232 15.45 7.64 -4.21
CA ASN A 232 15.64 8.95 -3.62
C ASN A 232 14.65 9.94 -4.25
N LEU A 233 13.75 10.50 -3.44
CA LEU A 233 12.66 11.33 -3.94
C LEU A 233 13.15 12.60 -4.63
N SER A 234 14.27 13.18 -4.18
CA SER A 234 14.85 14.41 -4.77
C SER A 234 15.52 14.16 -6.11
N THR A 235 16.37 13.12 -6.20
CA THR A 235 17.19 12.86 -7.40
C THR A 235 16.53 11.92 -8.40
N GLY A 236 15.55 11.12 -7.99
CA GLY A 236 14.94 10.06 -8.78
C GLY A 236 15.82 8.81 -8.95
N ALA A 237 16.99 8.74 -8.29
CA ALA A 237 17.87 7.58 -8.36
C ALA A 237 17.26 6.38 -7.60
N ALA A 238 17.38 5.18 -8.20
CA ALA A 238 17.01 3.93 -7.54
C ALA A 238 17.89 3.69 -6.29
N GLY A 239 17.29 3.11 -5.26
CA GLY A 239 17.92 2.77 -3.99
C GLY A 239 17.82 1.29 -3.67
N ALA A 240 17.64 0.98 -2.39
CA ALA A 240 17.50 -0.38 -1.89
C ALA A 240 16.25 -1.08 -2.43
N GLU A 241 16.35 -2.39 -2.60
CA GLU A 241 15.22 -3.27 -2.93
C GLU A 241 15.04 -4.33 -1.84
N PHE A 242 13.79 -4.65 -1.51
CA PHE A 242 13.46 -5.66 -0.51
C PHE A 242 12.48 -6.67 -1.08
N VAL A 243 12.59 -7.93 -0.64
CA VAL A 243 11.65 -8.97 -1.07
C VAL A 243 10.43 -8.99 -0.17
N TYR A 244 9.25 -8.85 -0.78
CA TYR A 244 7.96 -9.01 -0.12
C TYR A 244 7.36 -10.38 -0.48
N PRO A 245 7.11 -11.26 0.50
CA PRO A 245 6.50 -12.57 0.23
C PRO A 245 4.98 -12.41 0.11
N VAL A 246 4.49 -12.31 -1.13
CA VAL A 246 3.04 -12.36 -1.43
C VAL A 246 2.50 -13.73 -1.04
N GLU A 247 1.34 -13.77 -0.36
CA GLU A 247 0.69 -15.02 0.04
C GLU A 247 0.12 -15.78 -1.18
N PRO A 248 -0.17 -17.08 -1.02
CA PRO A 248 -1.04 -17.78 -1.96
C PRO A 248 -2.43 -17.16 -2.05
N ALA A 249 -3.11 -17.36 -3.18
CA ALA A 249 -4.49 -16.91 -3.37
C ALA A 249 -5.43 -17.55 -2.33
N ALA A 250 -6.39 -16.74 -1.84
CA ALA A 250 -7.22 -17.10 -0.71
C ALA A 250 -8.17 -18.26 -0.97
N PHE A 251 -8.65 -18.39 -2.20
CA PHE A 251 -9.62 -19.40 -2.64
C PHE A 251 -9.20 -20.05 -3.94
N ALA A 252 -9.62 -21.29 -4.17
CA ALA A 252 -9.54 -21.90 -5.49
C ALA A 252 -10.66 -21.35 -6.40
N PRO A 253 -10.42 -21.22 -7.71
CA PRO A 253 -11.45 -20.80 -8.65
C PRO A 253 -12.53 -21.88 -8.82
N ASN A 254 -13.74 -21.47 -9.18
CA ASN A 254 -14.85 -22.34 -9.49
C ASN A 254 -15.48 -21.93 -10.84
N PRO A 255 -15.39 -22.74 -11.92
CA PRO A 255 -14.81 -24.09 -11.93
C PRO A 255 -13.29 -24.13 -11.76
N ALA A 256 -12.76 -25.29 -11.38
CA ALA A 256 -11.32 -25.53 -11.28
C ALA A 256 -10.62 -25.20 -12.60
N GLY A 257 -9.42 -24.60 -12.52
CA GLY A 257 -8.67 -24.10 -13.69
C GLY A 257 -9.10 -22.72 -14.19
N GLY A 258 -10.07 -22.08 -13.54
CA GLY A 258 -10.40 -20.69 -13.78
C GLY A 258 -9.25 -19.73 -13.38
N PHE A 259 -9.36 -18.46 -13.77
CA PHE A 259 -8.36 -17.45 -13.44
C PHE A 259 -8.27 -17.24 -11.92
N VAL A 260 -7.03 -17.13 -11.43
CA VAL A 260 -6.73 -16.87 -10.02
C VAL A 260 -5.45 -16.05 -9.91
N THR A 261 -5.44 -15.09 -9.02
CA THR A 261 -4.28 -14.27 -8.68
C THR A 261 -4.32 -13.89 -7.20
N ASN A 262 -3.18 -13.51 -6.65
CA ASN A 262 -3.02 -12.74 -5.42
C ASN A 262 -1.80 -11.84 -5.59
N GLY A 263 -1.87 -10.61 -5.18
CA GLY A 263 -0.80 -9.66 -5.39
C GLY A 263 -0.70 -8.57 -4.33
N LEU A 264 0.47 -7.95 -4.27
CA LEU A 264 0.73 -6.73 -3.51
C LEU A 264 0.31 -5.54 -4.35
N VAL A 265 -0.90 -5.03 -4.10
CA VAL A 265 -1.48 -3.96 -4.94
C VAL A 265 -1.25 -2.56 -4.38
N GLU A 266 -1.00 -2.38 -3.08
CA GLU A 266 -0.69 -1.05 -2.56
C GLU A 266 0.16 -1.09 -1.29
N LEU A 267 0.93 -0.02 -1.08
CA LEU A 267 1.74 0.26 0.10
C LEU A 267 1.40 1.63 0.68
N LEU A 268 1.32 1.74 2.01
CA LEU A 268 1.16 3.00 2.72
C LEU A 268 2.18 3.09 3.86
N ALA A 269 3.14 4.00 3.76
CA ALA A 269 4.16 4.19 4.79
C ALA A 269 3.56 4.76 6.09
N PHE A 270 4.00 4.22 7.24
CA PHE A 270 3.63 4.71 8.57
C PHE A 270 4.83 4.88 9.52
N GLY A 271 6.02 4.51 9.09
CA GLY A 271 7.27 4.61 9.84
C GLY A 271 8.48 4.40 8.94
N ASP A 272 9.70 4.45 9.53
CA ASP A 272 10.93 4.16 8.79
C ASP A 272 10.90 2.74 8.24
N ARG A 273 10.85 2.60 6.92
CA ARG A 273 10.73 1.32 6.18
C ARG A 273 9.63 0.40 6.73
N GLN A 274 8.54 1.00 7.23
CA GLN A 274 7.37 0.28 7.71
C GLN A 274 6.14 0.70 6.92
N PHE A 275 5.34 -0.29 6.49
CA PHE A 275 4.22 -0.08 5.60
C PHE A 275 2.97 -0.84 6.07
N ILE A 276 1.80 -0.30 5.74
CA ILE A 276 0.59 -1.10 5.57
C ILE A 276 0.60 -1.55 4.11
N ALA A 277 0.54 -2.85 3.89
CA ALA A 277 0.45 -3.45 2.56
C ALA A 277 -0.96 -3.98 2.31
N VAL A 278 -1.47 -3.80 1.11
CA VAL A 278 -2.73 -4.37 0.64
C VAL A 278 -2.42 -5.56 -0.25
N GLU A 279 -2.84 -6.75 0.14
CA GLU A 279 -2.91 -7.90 -0.77
C GLU A 279 -4.34 -8.10 -1.25
N ARG A 280 -4.51 -8.15 -2.56
CA ARG A 280 -5.78 -8.44 -3.22
C ARG A 280 -5.70 -9.79 -3.91
N SER A 281 -6.57 -10.70 -3.49
CA SER A 281 -6.73 -12.01 -4.09
C SER A 281 -8.04 -12.06 -4.88
N PHE A 282 -7.97 -12.51 -6.11
CA PHE A 282 -9.14 -12.79 -6.95
C PHE A 282 -9.12 -14.24 -7.40
N SER A 283 -10.28 -14.90 -7.32
CA SER A 283 -10.44 -16.29 -7.77
C SER A 283 -11.77 -16.43 -8.49
N ALA A 284 -11.73 -16.59 -9.82
CA ALA A 284 -12.91 -16.60 -10.67
C ALA A 284 -13.99 -17.57 -10.17
N GLY A 285 -15.20 -17.06 -9.90
CA GLY A 285 -16.36 -17.83 -9.44
C GLY A 285 -16.26 -18.37 -8.02
N ALA A 286 -15.26 -17.95 -7.22
CA ALA A 286 -15.17 -18.34 -5.81
C ALA A 286 -16.30 -17.71 -4.99
N ALA A 287 -16.86 -18.49 -4.08
CA ALA A 287 -17.90 -18.06 -3.15
C ALA A 287 -17.27 -17.30 -1.96
N THR A 288 -16.76 -16.10 -2.21
CA THR A 288 -16.22 -15.22 -1.16
C THR A 288 -17.35 -14.69 -0.27
N PRO A 289 -17.07 -14.32 1.00
CA PRO A 289 -18.05 -13.68 1.86
C PRO A 289 -18.58 -12.37 1.26
N GLY A 290 -19.85 -12.08 1.52
CA GLY A 290 -20.53 -10.90 1.01
C GLY A 290 -21.05 -11.06 -0.42
N THR A 291 -22.11 -10.31 -0.71
CA THR A 291 -22.77 -10.29 -2.00
C THR A 291 -22.75 -8.86 -2.53
N GLY A 292 -22.16 -8.67 -3.69
CA GLY A 292 -22.06 -7.37 -4.34
C GLY A 292 -23.40 -6.87 -4.88
N PRO A 293 -23.45 -5.63 -5.39
CA PRO A 293 -24.68 -5.05 -5.97
C PRO A 293 -25.30 -5.88 -7.10
N SER A 294 -24.49 -6.69 -7.78
CA SER A 294 -24.94 -7.63 -8.82
C SER A 294 -25.72 -8.84 -8.30
N GLY A 295 -25.78 -9.05 -6.97
CA GLY A 295 -26.41 -10.21 -6.36
C GLY A 295 -25.53 -11.47 -6.29
N PHE A 296 -24.23 -11.34 -6.63
CA PHE A 296 -23.26 -12.44 -6.63
C PHE A 296 -22.05 -12.13 -5.73
N PRO A 297 -21.36 -13.18 -5.21
CA PRO A 297 -20.04 -13.01 -4.61
C PRO A 297 -19.08 -12.31 -5.58
N THR A 298 -18.23 -11.45 -5.07
CA THR A 298 -17.28 -10.65 -5.89
C THR A 298 -16.05 -11.43 -6.29
N SER A 299 -15.82 -12.59 -5.65
CA SER A 299 -14.62 -13.42 -5.84
C SER A 299 -13.31 -12.77 -5.34
N ASN A 300 -13.38 -11.61 -4.69
CA ASN A 300 -12.26 -10.88 -4.12
C ASN A 300 -12.07 -11.19 -2.62
N THR A 301 -10.81 -11.17 -2.19
CA THR A 301 -10.40 -11.22 -0.78
C THR A 301 -9.31 -10.18 -0.58
N ILE A 302 -9.51 -9.27 0.37
CA ILE A 302 -8.58 -8.17 0.63
C ILE A 302 -8.00 -8.34 2.04
N ARG A 303 -6.65 -8.31 2.12
CA ARG A 303 -5.93 -8.43 3.39
C ARG A 303 -4.97 -7.27 3.58
N LEU A 304 -5.01 -6.67 4.75
CA LEU A 304 -4.05 -5.64 5.16
C LEU A 304 -2.97 -6.28 6.03
N TYR A 305 -1.72 -5.98 5.72
CA TYR A 305 -0.56 -6.46 6.48
C TYR A 305 0.25 -5.29 7.02
N ARG A 306 0.74 -5.42 8.24
CA ARG A 306 1.85 -4.62 8.73
C ARG A 306 3.14 -5.22 8.22
N VAL A 307 3.97 -4.39 7.58
CA VAL A 307 5.24 -4.78 6.96
C VAL A 307 6.39 -4.02 7.60
N ASP A 308 7.49 -4.70 7.87
CA ASP A 308 8.73 -4.10 8.38
C ASP A 308 9.92 -4.57 7.55
N ALA A 309 10.53 -3.65 6.81
CA ALA A 309 11.68 -3.90 5.95
C ALA A 309 13.03 -3.57 6.61
N ARG A 310 13.07 -3.13 7.87
CA ARG A 310 14.32 -2.71 8.55
C ARG A 310 15.33 -3.84 8.74
N GLY A 311 14.86 -5.09 8.84
CA GLY A 311 15.71 -6.28 8.96
C GLY A 311 15.86 -7.06 7.64
N ALA A 312 15.26 -6.59 6.56
CA ALA A 312 15.32 -7.26 5.26
C ALA A 312 16.65 -7.05 4.56
N THR A 313 17.06 -8.02 3.75
CA THR A 313 18.26 -7.91 2.90
C THR A 313 17.98 -6.94 1.75
N ASP A 314 18.91 -6.00 1.51
CA ASP A 314 18.92 -5.21 0.28
C ASP A 314 19.34 -6.10 -0.90
N VAL A 315 18.42 -6.33 -1.83
CA VAL A 315 18.61 -7.15 -3.03
C VAL A 315 18.77 -6.30 -4.31
N SER A 316 19.05 -5.00 -4.18
CA SER A 316 19.21 -4.09 -5.33
C SER A 316 20.33 -4.51 -6.29
N GLY A 317 21.36 -5.22 -5.79
CA GLY A 317 22.44 -5.81 -6.60
C GLY A 317 22.15 -7.21 -7.16
N VAL A 318 20.94 -7.76 -6.97
CA VAL A 318 20.59 -9.15 -7.33
C VAL A 318 19.65 -9.16 -8.53
N ASP A 319 20.12 -9.67 -9.69
CA ASP A 319 19.33 -9.70 -10.92
C ASP A 319 18.25 -10.78 -10.93
N SER A 320 18.46 -11.89 -10.20
CA SER A 320 17.48 -12.96 -10.01
C SER A 320 17.48 -13.44 -8.57
N LEU A 321 16.31 -13.58 -7.99
CA LEU A 321 16.13 -14.09 -6.62
C LEU A 321 16.23 -15.61 -6.54
N VAL A 322 16.17 -16.31 -7.68
CA VAL A 322 16.26 -17.78 -7.70
C VAL A 322 17.66 -18.22 -7.28
N GLY A 323 17.73 -18.95 -6.15
CA GLY A 323 19.01 -19.40 -5.57
C GLY A 323 19.79 -18.34 -4.80
N ALA A 324 19.31 -17.09 -4.73
CA ALA A 324 19.92 -16.05 -3.92
C ALA A 324 19.60 -16.23 -2.43
N ALA A 325 20.55 -15.89 -1.56
CA ALA A 325 20.34 -15.86 -0.12
C ALA A 325 19.87 -14.47 0.30
N TYR A 326 18.68 -14.36 0.90
CA TYR A 326 18.13 -13.10 1.42
C TYR A 326 17.17 -13.33 2.58
N THR A 327 17.00 -12.32 3.40
CA THR A 327 15.93 -12.23 4.40
C THR A 327 14.84 -11.32 3.83
N PRO A 328 13.60 -11.81 3.63
CA PRO A 328 12.50 -10.98 3.17
C PRO A 328 12.06 -9.99 4.25
N VAL A 329 11.18 -9.05 3.91
CA VAL A 329 10.50 -8.22 4.89
C VAL A 329 9.70 -9.09 5.86
N SER A 330 9.58 -8.67 7.11
CA SER A 330 8.62 -9.29 8.02
C SER A 330 7.23 -8.71 7.79
N LYS A 331 6.19 -9.55 7.82
CA LYS A 331 4.81 -9.11 7.71
C LYS A 331 3.91 -9.80 8.72
N THR A 332 2.87 -9.09 9.16
CA THR A 332 1.87 -9.59 10.11
C THR A 332 0.50 -9.14 9.62
N LEU A 333 -0.46 -10.06 9.56
CA LEU A 333 -1.83 -9.75 9.18
C LEU A 333 -2.44 -8.76 10.20
N LEU A 334 -2.92 -7.62 9.71
CA LEU A 334 -3.65 -6.63 10.50
C LEU A 334 -5.16 -6.87 10.44
N LEU A 335 -5.67 -7.15 9.25
CA LEU A 335 -7.10 -7.31 9.01
C LEU A 335 -7.33 -8.10 7.72
N ASN A 336 -8.22 -9.07 7.78
CA ASN A 336 -8.88 -9.63 6.60
C ASN A 336 -10.23 -8.91 6.45
N LEU A 337 -10.38 -8.10 5.39
CA LEU A 337 -11.59 -7.32 5.20
C LEU A 337 -12.83 -8.21 4.96
N SER A 338 -12.61 -9.44 4.49
CA SER A 338 -13.71 -10.41 4.32
C SER A 338 -14.40 -10.84 5.63
N ASP A 339 -13.79 -10.53 6.79
CA ASP A 339 -14.37 -10.80 8.11
C ASP A 339 -15.27 -9.66 8.60
N LEU A 340 -15.26 -8.52 7.89
CA LEU A 340 -16.07 -7.34 8.26
C LEU A 340 -17.57 -7.58 7.99
N LYS A 341 -18.39 -6.97 8.83
CA LYS A 341 -19.84 -7.09 8.75
C LYS A 341 -20.53 -5.74 8.75
N ASN A 342 -21.61 -5.68 8.00
CA ASN A 342 -22.61 -4.63 8.04
C ASN A 342 -23.45 -4.70 9.32
N ASP A 343 -24.25 -3.68 9.59
CA ASP A 343 -25.06 -3.60 10.81
C ASP A 343 -26.18 -4.65 10.85
N ASP A 344 -26.61 -5.16 9.70
CA ASP A 344 -27.58 -6.26 9.58
C ASP A 344 -26.96 -7.66 9.77
N GLY A 345 -25.63 -7.74 10.01
CA GLY A 345 -24.89 -8.97 10.20
C GLY A 345 -24.39 -9.62 8.89
N SER A 346 -24.77 -9.10 7.72
CA SER A 346 -24.22 -9.55 6.43
C SER A 346 -22.74 -9.23 6.34
N PHE A 347 -21.97 -10.03 5.59
CA PHE A 347 -20.57 -9.73 5.33
C PHE A 347 -20.43 -8.56 4.35
N LEU A 348 -19.38 -7.77 4.53
CA LEU A 348 -18.97 -6.75 3.57
C LEU A 348 -18.58 -7.41 2.24
N ALA A 349 -19.29 -7.08 1.16
CA ALA A 349 -18.85 -7.44 -0.17
C ALA A 349 -17.69 -6.53 -0.56
N LEU A 350 -16.61 -7.13 -1.04
CA LEU A 350 -15.40 -6.39 -1.44
C LEU A 350 -15.24 -6.46 -2.94
N ASP A 351 -15.10 -5.32 -3.60
CA ASP A 351 -14.62 -5.32 -4.97
C ASP A 351 -13.09 -5.32 -5.01
N ASN A 352 -12.52 -5.08 -6.13
CA ASN A 352 -11.09 -5.08 -6.44
C ASN A 352 -10.38 -3.88 -5.76
N ILE A 353 -10.25 -3.92 -4.40
CA ILE A 353 -9.60 -2.86 -3.62
C ILE A 353 -8.11 -2.83 -3.97
N GLU A 354 -7.64 -1.70 -4.48
CA GLU A 354 -6.25 -1.48 -4.88
C GLU A 354 -5.64 -0.25 -4.21
N GLY A 355 -6.41 0.82 -3.98
CA GLY A 355 -5.90 2.03 -3.35
C GLY A 355 -6.12 2.11 -1.85
N ILE A 356 -5.13 2.65 -1.11
CA ILE A 356 -5.24 3.00 0.32
C ILE A 356 -4.58 4.35 0.60
N SER A 357 -5.20 5.16 1.44
CA SER A 357 -4.66 6.43 1.91
C SER A 357 -4.96 6.67 3.38
N TRP A 358 -4.20 7.56 4.01
CA TRP A 358 -4.58 8.12 5.29
C TRP A 358 -5.84 8.98 5.15
N GLY A 359 -6.81 8.75 6.03
CA GLY A 359 -8.02 9.55 6.14
C GLY A 359 -7.89 10.71 7.15
N PRO A 360 -8.97 11.48 7.39
CA PRO A 360 -9.02 12.47 8.46
C PRO A 360 -9.01 11.79 9.84
N LEU A 361 -8.80 12.55 10.89
CA LEU A 361 -9.16 12.08 12.22
C LEU A 361 -10.69 11.97 12.33
N PHE A 362 -11.15 10.83 12.79
CA PHE A 362 -12.56 10.58 13.08
C PHE A 362 -12.69 10.19 14.56
N ASP A 363 -13.48 10.94 15.33
CA ASP A 363 -13.54 10.83 16.80
C ASP A 363 -12.15 10.83 17.47
N GLY A 364 -11.27 11.70 16.97
CA GLY A 364 -9.91 11.87 17.48
C GLY A 364 -8.94 10.74 17.14
N LYS A 365 -9.34 9.76 16.32
CA LYS A 365 -8.51 8.64 15.91
C LYS A 365 -8.20 8.68 14.42
N GLN A 366 -7.01 8.19 14.07
CA GLN A 366 -6.57 8.11 12.68
C GLN A 366 -7.45 7.14 11.90
N THR A 367 -7.72 7.46 10.63
CA THR A 367 -8.47 6.60 9.72
C THR A 367 -7.66 6.22 8.49
N LEU A 368 -8.11 5.16 7.82
CA LEU A 368 -7.69 4.73 6.51
C LEU A 368 -8.89 4.77 5.58
N VAL A 369 -8.67 5.18 4.34
CA VAL A 369 -9.65 5.11 3.26
C VAL A 369 -9.07 4.20 2.18
N LEU A 370 -9.88 3.23 1.76
CA LEU A 370 -9.55 2.32 0.66
C LEU A 370 -10.50 2.60 -0.51
N VAL A 371 -10.02 2.37 -1.73
CA VAL A 371 -10.82 2.49 -2.96
C VAL A 371 -10.63 1.26 -3.84
N SER A 372 -11.70 0.86 -4.55
CA SER A 372 -11.62 -0.22 -5.52
C SER A 372 -11.54 0.29 -6.95
N ASP A 373 -10.75 -0.39 -7.76
CA ASP A 373 -10.88 -0.42 -9.20
C ASP A 373 -12.09 -1.28 -9.60
N ASN A 374 -12.98 -0.76 -10.41
CA ASN A 374 -14.13 -1.50 -10.93
C ASN A 374 -13.89 -2.07 -12.34
N ASN A 375 -12.65 -1.99 -12.86
CA ASN A 375 -12.27 -2.43 -14.21
C ASN A 375 -13.27 -2.01 -15.31
N PHE A 376 -14.09 -0.99 -15.05
CA PHE A 376 -15.25 -0.60 -15.88
C PHE A 376 -16.19 -1.78 -16.20
N GLY A 377 -16.15 -2.83 -15.35
CA GLY A 377 -16.89 -4.07 -15.53
C GLY A 377 -18.34 -3.97 -15.05
N ALA A 378 -19.28 -4.58 -15.77
CA ALA A 378 -20.71 -4.51 -15.46
C ALA A 378 -21.09 -5.13 -14.08
N PHE A 379 -20.25 -6.00 -13.52
CA PHE A 379 -20.48 -6.69 -12.24
C PHE A 379 -19.59 -6.16 -11.12
N GLN A 380 -18.69 -5.24 -11.42
CA GLN A 380 -17.80 -4.59 -10.47
C GLN A 380 -18.31 -3.18 -10.13
N PHE A 381 -17.83 -2.63 -9.02
CA PHE A 381 -18.31 -1.35 -8.50
C PHE A 381 -17.18 -0.56 -7.86
N THR A 382 -17.22 0.76 -8.00
CA THR A 382 -16.28 1.66 -7.32
C THR A 382 -16.70 1.80 -5.86
N GLN A 383 -15.93 1.21 -4.96
CA GLN A 383 -16.18 1.14 -3.53
C GLN A 383 -15.17 1.98 -2.76
N PHE A 384 -15.66 2.77 -1.81
CA PHE A 384 -14.84 3.43 -0.79
C PHE A 384 -15.12 2.77 0.56
N VAL A 385 -14.08 2.30 1.24
CA VAL A 385 -14.18 1.68 2.57
C VAL A 385 -13.39 2.51 3.56
N ALA A 386 -14.00 2.88 4.69
CA ALA A 386 -13.35 3.60 5.77
C ALA A 386 -13.09 2.68 6.97
N LEU A 387 -11.85 2.72 7.47
CA LEU A 387 -11.40 2.00 8.66
C LEU A 387 -10.84 3.01 9.67
N GLN A 388 -10.97 2.71 10.96
CA GLN A 388 -10.42 3.50 12.04
C GLN A 388 -9.39 2.70 12.83
N LEU A 389 -8.25 3.30 13.16
CA LEU A 389 -7.28 2.70 14.07
C LEU A 389 -7.83 2.77 15.50
N THR A 390 -8.00 1.61 16.14
CA THR A 390 -8.52 1.51 17.50
C THR A 390 -7.42 1.62 18.57
N SER A 391 -6.16 1.43 18.16
CA SER A 391 -4.97 1.67 18.97
C SER A 391 -3.98 2.47 18.14
N PRO A 392 -3.28 3.48 18.73
CA PRO A 392 -2.27 4.23 17.98
C PRO A 392 -1.22 3.27 17.40
N ILE A 393 -0.74 3.58 16.20
CA ILE A 393 0.49 2.92 15.69
C ILE A 393 1.60 3.33 16.66
N PRO A 394 2.28 2.38 17.37
CA PRO A 394 3.36 2.76 18.26
C PRO A 394 4.40 3.51 17.44
N GLU A 395 4.62 4.77 17.76
CA GLU A 395 5.75 5.51 17.19
C GLU A 395 7.03 4.72 17.48
N PRO A 396 7.99 4.69 16.54
CA PRO A 396 9.27 4.03 16.77
C PRO A 396 9.82 4.55 18.10
N ALA A 397 10.44 3.69 18.88
CA ALA A 397 10.85 3.81 20.29
C ALA A 397 11.60 5.09 20.72
N SER A 398 11.36 6.24 20.10
CA SER A 398 11.87 7.57 20.43
C SER A 398 11.63 7.91 21.91
N TRP A 399 10.47 7.56 22.44
CA TRP A 399 10.17 7.74 23.87
C TRP A 399 10.99 6.81 24.76
N SER A 400 11.24 5.56 24.32
CA SER A 400 12.08 4.61 25.05
C SER A 400 13.56 5.03 25.03
N LEU A 401 14.03 5.60 23.93
CA LEU A 401 15.37 6.20 23.79
C LEU A 401 15.49 7.49 24.62
N LEU A 402 14.46 8.33 24.63
CA LEU A 402 14.44 9.57 25.43
C LEU A 402 14.46 9.24 26.94
N LEU A 403 13.63 8.29 27.38
CA LEU A 403 13.57 7.84 28.76
C LEU A 403 14.86 7.10 29.18
N GLY A 404 15.41 6.27 28.30
CA GLY A 404 16.69 5.59 28.49
C GLY A 404 17.85 6.60 28.56
N GLY A 405 17.87 7.58 27.67
CA GLY A 405 18.85 8.69 27.70
C GLY A 405 18.74 9.53 28.97
N LEU A 406 17.52 9.87 29.40
CA LEU A 406 17.27 10.63 30.63
C LEU A 406 17.72 9.84 31.88
N ALA A 407 17.46 8.54 31.93
CA ALA A 407 17.89 7.66 33.01
C ALA A 407 19.43 7.56 33.09
N LEU A 408 20.12 7.51 31.95
CA LEU A 408 21.58 7.51 31.89
C LEU A 408 22.17 8.84 32.36
N VAL A 409 21.59 9.98 31.98
CA VAL A 409 22.02 11.33 32.40
C VAL A 409 21.80 11.52 33.90
N LEU A 410 20.66 11.08 34.44
CA LEU A 410 20.35 11.18 35.87
C LEU A 410 21.22 10.21 36.69
N GLY A 411 21.47 9.01 36.20
CA GLY A 411 22.36 8.05 36.81
C GLY A 411 23.81 8.53 36.87
N HIS A 412 24.30 9.17 35.79
CA HIS A 412 25.63 9.75 35.74
C HIS A 412 25.81 10.93 36.74
N ARG A 413 24.80 11.82 36.85
CA ARG A 413 24.82 12.92 37.85
C ARG A 413 24.82 12.43 39.28
N ALA A 414 24.08 11.37 39.57
CA ALA A 414 24.06 10.77 40.91
C ALA A 414 25.40 10.15 41.30
N THR A 415 26.14 9.56 40.35
CA THR A 415 27.47 8.97 40.56
C THR A 415 28.55 10.04 40.78
N VAL A 416 28.49 11.12 40.01
CA VAL A 416 29.46 12.25 40.12
C VAL A 416 29.28 13.00 41.47
N HIS A 417 28.05 13.15 41.97
CA HIS A 417 27.80 13.79 43.25
C HIS A 417 28.31 12.96 44.45
N ARG A 418 28.35 11.65 44.37
CA ARG A 418 28.91 10.77 45.43
C ARG A 418 30.42 10.76 45.52
N LEU A 419 31.11 11.18 44.45
CA LEU A 419 32.59 11.25 44.41
C LEU A 419 33.15 12.60 44.91
N ARG A 420 32.28 13.56 45.27
CA ARG A 420 32.68 14.91 45.73
C ARG A 420 32.32 15.17 47.20
N SER A 421 32.23 14.16 48.05
CA SER A 421 32.14 14.38 49.51
C SER A 421 33.54 14.66 50.05
N PRO A 422 33.85 15.82 50.61
CA PRO A 422 35.11 16.09 51.25
C PRO A 422 35.12 15.39 52.63
N TYR A 423 36.18 14.68 52.88
CA TYR A 423 36.51 14.27 54.27
C TYR A 423 36.85 15.45 55.14
N PRO A 424 36.60 15.37 56.46
CA PRO A 424 36.90 16.40 57.43
C PRO A 424 38.36 16.69 57.62
#